data_0c8aaaf8e578bc81980f142a5256cefe
#
_entry.id   0c8aaaf8e578bc81980f142a5256cefe
#
_cell.length_a   1.000
_cell.length_b   1.000
_cell.length_c   1.000
_cell.angle_alpha   90.00
_cell.angle_beta   90.00
_cell.angle_gamma   90.00
#
_symmetry.space_group_name_H-M   'P 1'
#
loop_
_entity.id
_entity.type
_entity.pdbx_description
1 polymer ?
#
loop_
_entity_poly.entity_id
_entity_poly.type
_entity_poly.pdbx_seq_one_letter_code
_entity_poly.pdbx_strand_id
1 'polypeptide(L)'
;MEGKIALELRNVTFSYPSSPEPVLKNVNLKIHQGEFLGIVARTGSGKSTLLSLLAGVIPHHFQGDLEGEVLLYGEETRTLSLAKFGVHTGMVMQDPDSQLFNLLVKDEIVWGLENRGVAREEMARRLDEVMHFFNLDDFKERITYDLSGGEKQRVVLASVYISKPSILLLDNPTSQLDPLGAEYVIQSIKQVLETDETVIMVEDKIDELLGHANRLVLLHEGQILLDCGPEEFVTNRELLELVGITPPEIFDLSTRLRTSGFALSAMPTTLEEALPAYKLLLNGRAGVGVERSSPPMSERTMQATSPRLAGSSGDLAVAVRDLNFVYPPPKQIHALKNVNLEFERGLFAAIIGQNGSGKTTLARCIAGYLRPTSGGVIVGGRDVNAIDIYERARRVGYVFQNPETQLFRGSVYDEVLFTLRYQGIKGQEAEERVRHILEFLDLWDLAHLHPFRLSVGNKQRLAIACIAVLRPDALIIDEPTTGQDPAHAWAIMTLLQELRDQFGITVIVITHAMTLAANFCDRVIALCQGEVLLDAPPREVFAQREKLAETFVKPPSVTQLALELGIHPPPLNVDEAEAIFKERFQI
;
A
#
# COMPACT_ATOMS: atom_id res chain seq x y z
N MET A 1 22.34 19.99 -22.52
CA MET A 1 21.35 20.62 -23.44
C MET A 1 20.13 20.89 -22.61
N GLU A 2 19.73 22.16 -22.43
CA GLU A 2 18.44 22.46 -21.78
C GLU A 2 17.33 21.91 -22.68
N GLY A 3 16.65 20.86 -22.22
CA GLY A 3 15.52 20.27 -22.95
C GLY A 3 14.36 21.26 -23.09
N LYS A 4 13.51 21.08 -24.08
CA LYS A 4 12.31 21.89 -24.27
C LYS A 4 11.39 21.72 -23.06
N ILE A 5 10.92 22.83 -22.47
CA ILE A 5 10.00 22.79 -21.33
C ILE A 5 8.62 22.36 -21.81
N ALA A 6 8.08 21.30 -21.20
CA ALA A 6 6.74 20.79 -21.46
C ALA A 6 5.70 21.47 -20.55
N LEU A 7 5.98 21.54 -19.24
CA LEU A 7 5.13 22.21 -18.26
C LEU A 7 5.98 23.12 -17.38
N GLU A 8 5.44 24.29 -17.01
CA GLU A 8 6.09 25.22 -16.10
C GLU A 8 5.07 25.87 -15.16
N LEU A 9 5.37 25.85 -13.86
CA LEU A 9 4.65 26.57 -12.82
C LEU A 9 5.54 27.73 -12.36
N ARG A 10 4.98 28.95 -12.30
CA ARG A 10 5.67 30.16 -11.86
C ARG A 10 4.91 30.80 -10.71
N ASN A 11 5.47 30.75 -9.50
CA ASN A 11 4.92 31.33 -8.27
C ASN A 11 3.46 30.94 -8.04
N VAL A 12 3.12 29.66 -8.27
CA VAL A 12 1.74 29.18 -8.22
C VAL A 12 1.29 29.00 -6.77
N THR A 13 0.23 29.73 -6.42
CA THR A 13 -0.51 29.56 -5.15
C THR A 13 -1.97 29.25 -5.48
N PHE A 14 -2.54 28.25 -4.81
CA PHE A 14 -3.91 27.84 -5.06
C PHE A 14 -4.68 27.55 -3.78
N SER A 15 -5.91 28.09 -3.69
CA SER A 15 -6.86 27.86 -2.60
C SER A 15 -8.21 27.39 -3.14
N TYR A 16 -8.80 26.37 -2.52
CA TYR A 16 -10.20 26.00 -2.80
C TYR A 16 -11.17 26.98 -2.11
N PRO A 17 -12.36 27.23 -2.68
CA PRO A 17 -13.34 28.18 -2.10
C PRO A 17 -13.77 27.83 -0.66
N SER A 18 -13.66 26.53 -0.29
CA SER A 18 -14.03 26.03 1.04
C SER A 18 -12.86 26.00 2.04
N SER A 19 -11.64 26.32 1.60
CA SER A 19 -10.43 26.29 2.43
C SER A 19 -9.96 27.71 2.72
N PRO A 20 -9.77 28.10 4.00
CA PRO A 20 -9.24 29.42 4.33
C PRO A 20 -7.73 29.54 4.04
N GLU A 21 -7.02 28.42 3.91
CA GLU A 21 -5.59 28.39 3.65
C GLU A 21 -5.27 27.83 2.27
N PRO A 22 -4.22 28.33 1.59
CA PRO A 22 -3.80 27.80 0.31
C PRO A 22 -3.27 26.37 0.44
N VAL A 23 -3.72 25.52 -0.49
CA VAL A 23 -3.28 24.12 -0.60
C VAL A 23 -1.93 24.03 -1.30
N LEU A 24 -1.66 24.92 -2.26
CA LEU A 24 -0.33 25.09 -2.88
C LEU A 24 0.17 26.51 -2.60
N LYS A 25 1.45 26.64 -2.27
CA LYS A 25 2.05 27.89 -1.77
C LYS A 25 3.34 28.21 -2.53
N ASN A 26 3.27 29.18 -3.44
CA ASN A 26 4.42 29.68 -4.21
C ASN A 26 5.23 28.55 -4.90
N VAL A 27 4.52 27.62 -5.56
CA VAL A 27 5.14 26.48 -6.25
C VAL A 27 5.81 26.98 -7.54
N ASN A 28 7.09 26.63 -7.69
CA ASN A 28 7.88 26.86 -8.89
C ASN A 28 8.42 25.50 -9.36
N LEU A 29 8.09 25.11 -10.60
CA LEU A 29 8.49 23.80 -11.14
C LEU A 29 8.60 23.88 -12.66
N LYS A 30 9.69 23.37 -13.22
CA LYS A 30 9.88 23.22 -14.66
C LYS A 30 10.02 21.75 -14.98
N ILE A 31 9.26 21.26 -15.95
CA ILE A 31 9.27 19.87 -16.38
C ILE A 31 9.66 19.84 -17.85
N HIS A 32 10.71 19.08 -18.14
CA HIS A 32 11.27 18.98 -19.49
C HIS A 32 10.59 17.85 -20.28
N GLN A 33 10.57 18.01 -21.61
CA GLN A 33 10.03 16.99 -22.51
C GLN A 33 10.90 15.72 -22.46
N GLY A 34 10.24 14.54 -22.39
CA GLY A 34 10.91 13.25 -22.25
C GLY A 34 11.47 12.96 -20.84
N GLU A 35 11.15 13.80 -19.84
CA GLU A 35 11.57 13.60 -18.46
C GLU A 35 10.66 12.63 -17.72
N PHE A 36 11.23 11.76 -16.88
CA PHE A 36 10.47 11.06 -15.85
C PHE A 36 10.67 11.79 -14.51
N LEU A 37 9.67 12.59 -14.13
CA LEU A 37 9.63 13.29 -12.87
C LEU A 37 8.85 12.48 -11.83
N GLY A 38 9.53 12.09 -10.74
CA GLY A 38 8.88 11.52 -9.56
C GLY A 38 8.54 12.61 -8.55
N ILE A 39 7.32 12.64 -8.04
CA ILE A 39 6.90 13.54 -6.97
C ILE A 39 6.59 12.72 -5.72
N VAL A 40 7.42 12.87 -4.70
CA VAL A 40 7.22 12.23 -3.40
C VAL A 40 6.41 13.18 -2.52
N ALA A 41 5.27 12.70 -1.99
CA ALA A 41 4.40 13.54 -1.20
C ALA A 41 3.49 12.71 -0.28
N ARG A 42 3.37 13.13 0.99
CA ARG A 42 2.42 12.50 1.93
C ARG A 42 0.97 12.89 1.63
N THR A 43 0.06 12.11 2.18
CA THR A 43 -1.38 12.44 2.15
C THR A 43 -1.62 13.82 2.76
N GLY A 44 -2.37 14.67 2.04
CA GLY A 44 -2.65 16.04 2.46
C GLY A 44 -1.61 17.10 2.05
N SER A 45 -0.49 16.73 1.39
CA SER A 45 0.54 17.68 0.94
C SER A 45 0.15 18.52 -0.29
N GLY A 46 -1.02 18.31 -0.91
CA GLY A 46 -1.45 19.02 -2.11
C GLY A 46 -1.15 18.31 -3.44
N LYS A 47 -0.72 17.03 -3.42
CA LYS A 47 -0.32 16.24 -4.60
C LYS A 47 -1.39 16.16 -5.70
N SER A 48 -2.64 15.79 -5.36
CA SER A 48 -3.72 15.70 -6.34
C SER A 48 -4.14 17.07 -6.88
N THR A 49 -3.98 18.13 -6.07
CA THR A 49 -4.19 19.51 -6.51
C THR A 49 -3.11 19.94 -7.52
N LEU A 50 -1.84 19.58 -7.26
CA LEU A 50 -0.74 19.82 -8.18
C LEU A 50 -0.96 19.10 -9.51
N LEU A 51 -1.30 17.80 -9.47
CA LEU A 51 -1.62 17.04 -10.69
C LEU A 51 -2.82 17.63 -11.45
N SER A 52 -3.86 18.07 -10.73
CA SER A 52 -5.03 18.72 -11.34
C SER A 52 -4.69 20.03 -12.05
N LEU A 53 -3.73 20.80 -11.53
CA LEU A 53 -3.18 21.98 -12.22
C LEU A 53 -2.41 21.58 -13.47
N LEU A 54 -1.53 20.58 -13.37
CA LEU A 54 -0.72 20.07 -14.49
C LEU A 54 -1.59 19.42 -15.58
N ALA A 55 -2.76 18.85 -15.22
CA ALA A 55 -3.74 18.28 -16.13
C ALA A 55 -4.70 19.33 -16.74
N GLY A 56 -4.64 20.58 -16.29
CA GLY A 56 -5.59 21.63 -16.69
C GLY A 56 -7.01 21.47 -16.13
N VAL A 57 -7.22 20.54 -15.20
CA VAL A 57 -8.50 20.35 -14.51
C VAL A 57 -8.80 21.59 -13.64
N ILE A 58 -7.75 22.17 -13.03
CA ILE A 58 -7.78 23.48 -12.41
C ILE A 58 -7.18 24.49 -13.41
N PRO A 59 -7.83 25.62 -13.69
CA PRO A 59 -9.05 26.15 -13.08
C PRO A 59 -10.35 25.76 -13.83
N HIS A 60 -10.29 24.96 -14.87
CA HIS A 60 -11.43 24.75 -15.81
C HIS A 60 -12.61 23.98 -15.20
N HIS A 61 -12.35 22.98 -14.36
CA HIS A 61 -13.37 22.15 -13.73
C HIS A 61 -13.52 22.47 -12.24
N PHE A 62 -12.41 22.52 -11.51
CA PHE A 62 -12.41 22.96 -10.12
C PHE A 62 -12.07 24.45 -10.04
N GLN A 63 -13.00 25.21 -9.42
CA GLN A 63 -12.82 26.66 -9.19
C GLN A 63 -12.03 26.88 -7.90
N GLY A 64 -11.31 27.99 -7.85
CA GLY A 64 -10.54 28.43 -6.69
C GLY A 64 -9.74 29.68 -7.03
N ASP A 65 -9.09 30.22 -6.02
CA ASP A 65 -8.18 31.36 -6.19
C ASP A 65 -6.81 30.85 -6.63
N LEU A 66 -6.46 31.11 -7.88
CA LEU A 66 -5.19 30.73 -8.51
C LEU A 66 -4.35 31.97 -8.80
N GLU A 67 -3.25 32.13 -8.08
CA GLU A 67 -2.20 33.11 -8.34
C GLU A 67 -1.01 32.46 -9.08
N GLY A 68 -0.21 33.29 -9.77
CA GLY A 68 0.91 32.81 -10.58
C GLY A 68 0.49 32.33 -11.96
N GLU A 69 1.37 31.62 -12.66
CA GLU A 69 1.18 31.14 -14.03
C GLU A 69 1.45 29.64 -14.13
N VAL A 70 0.60 28.94 -14.88
CA VAL A 70 0.82 27.55 -15.29
C VAL A 70 0.91 27.53 -16.82
N LEU A 71 2.01 27.03 -17.36
CA LEU A 71 2.29 27.06 -18.79
C LEU A 71 2.43 25.65 -19.34
N LEU A 72 1.72 25.35 -20.42
CA LEU A 72 1.86 24.13 -21.22
C LEU A 72 2.55 24.50 -22.54
N TYR A 73 3.75 24.02 -22.77
CA TYR A 73 4.58 24.38 -23.94
C TYR A 73 4.72 25.89 -24.15
N GLY A 74 4.72 26.67 -23.04
CA GLY A 74 4.83 28.13 -23.04
C GLY A 74 3.51 28.88 -23.22
N GLU A 75 2.38 28.20 -23.42
CA GLU A 75 1.04 28.80 -23.47
C GLU A 75 0.38 28.75 -22.08
N GLU A 76 -0.19 29.86 -21.62
CA GLU A 76 -0.86 29.94 -20.32
C GLU A 76 -2.13 29.09 -20.28
N THR A 77 -2.23 28.22 -19.30
CA THR A 77 -3.29 27.20 -19.18
C THR A 77 -4.69 27.79 -19.03
N ARG A 78 -4.83 28.97 -18.38
CA ARG A 78 -6.11 29.68 -18.24
C ARG A 78 -6.74 30.08 -19.59
N THR A 79 -5.92 30.22 -20.63
CA THR A 79 -6.38 30.62 -21.97
C THR A 79 -6.66 29.42 -22.88
N LEU A 80 -6.23 28.22 -22.46
CA LEU A 80 -6.41 26.98 -23.21
C LEU A 80 -7.74 26.32 -22.84
N SER A 81 -8.45 25.76 -23.81
CA SER A 81 -9.61 24.90 -23.49
C SER A 81 -9.14 23.54 -22.98
N LEU A 82 -9.97 22.87 -22.14
CA LEU A 82 -9.73 21.49 -21.70
C LEU A 82 -9.50 20.51 -22.85
N ALA A 83 -10.20 20.70 -23.97
CA ALA A 83 -10.00 19.89 -25.17
C ALA A 83 -8.58 20.02 -25.74
N LYS A 84 -8.00 21.25 -25.73
CA LYS A 84 -6.63 21.48 -26.19
C LYS A 84 -5.62 20.89 -25.21
N PHE A 85 -5.90 20.98 -23.91
CA PHE A 85 -5.13 20.33 -22.86
C PHE A 85 -5.09 18.80 -23.03
N GLY A 86 -6.25 18.19 -23.16
CA GLY A 86 -6.41 16.76 -23.29
C GLY A 86 -5.82 16.15 -24.59
N VAL A 87 -5.33 16.97 -25.53
CA VAL A 87 -4.50 16.48 -26.64
C VAL A 87 -3.10 16.15 -26.18
N HIS A 88 -2.58 16.94 -25.23
CA HIS A 88 -1.19 16.84 -24.75
C HIS A 88 -1.06 16.05 -23.46
N THR A 89 -2.07 16.09 -22.58
CA THR A 89 -2.00 15.50 -21.25
C THR A 89 -2.97 14.34 -21.10
N GLY A 90 -2.50 13.24 -20.50
CA GLY A 90 -3.31 12.14 -20.03
C GLY A 90 -3.14 11.95 -18.53
N MET A 91 -4.24 11.78 -17.78
CA MET A 91 -4.18 11.60 -16.34
C MET A 91 -4.77 10.27 -15.91
N VAL A 92 -4.04 9.55 -15.08
CA VAL A 92 -4.47 8.32 -14.41
C VAL A 92 -4.66 8.64 -12.93
N MET A 93 -5.85 8.38 -12.42
CA MET A 93 -6.23 8.65 -11.03
C MET A 93 -5.81 7.51 -10.11
N GLN A 94 -5.72 7.79 -8.81
CA GLN A 94 -5.35 6.82 -7.78
C GLN A 94 -6.31 5.63 -7.72
N ASP A 95 -7.61 5.87 -7.85
CA ASP A 95 -8.65 4.84 -7.83
C ASP A 95 -9.13 4.55 -9.25
N PRO A 96 -8.82 3.38 -9.83
CA PRO A 96 -9.26 3.02 -11.17
C PRO A 96 -10.79 2.89 -11.29
N ASP A 97 -11.50 2.51 -10.20
CA ASP A 97 -12.95 2.39 -10.21
C ASP A 97 -13.65 3.75 -10.40
N SER A 98 -13.00 4.84 -10.00
CA SER A 98 -13.51 6.20 -10.23
C SER A 98 -13.37 6.67 -11.68
N GLN A 99 -12.55 5.99 -12.49
CA GLN A 99 -12.23 6.37 -13.87
C GLN A 99 -12.87 5.44 -14.89
N LEU A 100 -13.19 4.19 -14.53
CA LEU A 100 -13.85 3.20 -15.39
C LEU A 100 -15.37 3.37 -15.36
N PHE A 101 -16.02 3.48 -16.51
CA PHE A 101 -17.47 3.66 -16.60
C PHE A 101 -18.14 2.83 -17.70
N ASN A 102 -17.41 2.36 -18.70
CA ASN A 102 -17.95 1.46 -19.73
C ASN A 102 -18.00 0.01 -19.25
N LEU A 103 -18.93 -0.77 -19.79
CA LEU A 103 -19.14 -2.15 -19.40
C LEU A 103 -18.03 -3.07 -19.90
N LEU A 104 -17.57 -2.89 -21.13
CA LEU A 104 -16.56 -3.73 -21.75
C LEU A 104 -15.21 -3.00 -21.84
N VAL A 105 -14.14 -3.76 -21.66
CA VAL A 105 -12.76 -3.25 -21.73
C VAL A 105 -12.47 -2.54 -23.05
N LYS A 106 -12.87 -3.13 -24.19
CA LYS A 106 -12.66 -2.51 -25.51
C LYS A 106 -13.34 -1.15 -25.61
N ASP A 107 -14.58 -1.04 -25.11
CA ASP A 107 -15.36 0.19 -25.19
C ASP A 107 -14.77 1.27 -24.28
N GLU A 108 -14.25 0.87 -23.10
CA GLU A 108 -13.54 1.76 -22.19
C GLU A 108 -12.27 2.34 -22.83
N ILE A 109 -11.48 1.49 -23.47
CA ILE A 109 -10.20 1.93 -24.05
C ILE A 109 -10.45 2.89 -25.24
N VAL A 110 -11.42 2.63 -26.13
CA VAL A 110 -11.65 3.47 -27.31
C VAL A 110 -12.43 4.76 -27.02
N TRP A 111 -13.08 4.88 -25.89
CA TRP A 111 -13.96 6.00 -25.54
C TRP A 111 -13.35 7.38 -25.79
N GLY A 112 -12.08 7.58 -25.42
CA GLY A 112 -11.37 8.86 -25.64
C GLY A 112 -11.21 9.21 -27.13
N LEU A 113 -11.07 8.22 -27.99
CA LEU A 113 -10.99 8.41 -29.45
C LEU A 113 -12.36 8.67 -30.08
N GLU A 114 -13.42 8.01 -29.59
CA GLU A 114 -14.80 8.25 -30.03
C GLU A 114 -15.20 9.70 -29.79
N ASN A 115 -14.92 10.23 -28.59
CA ASN A 115 -15.19 11.63 -28.25
C ASN A 115 -14.42 12.64 -29.11
N ARG A 116 -13.31 12.23 -29.71
CA ARG A 116 -12.52 13.03 -30.65
C ARG A 116 -12.94 12.85 -32.13
N GLY A 117 -13.92 11.99 -32.40
CA GLY A 117 -14.41 11.71 -33.73
C GLY A 117 -13.40 10.99 -34.64
N VAL A 118 -12.52 10.16 -34.06
CA VAL A 118 -11.54 9.36 -34.81
C VAL A 118 -12.28 8.32 -35.65
N ALA A 119 -11.82 8.06 -36.89
CA ALA A 119 -12.42 7.09 -37.78
C ALA A 119 -12.38 5.66 -37.18
N ARG A 120 -13.45 4.88 -37.39
CA ARG A 120 -13.64 3.55 -36.79
C ARG A 120 -12.49 2.57 -37.12
N GLU A 121 -11.96 2.62 -38.32
CA GLU A 121 -10.85 1.76 -38.76
C GLU A 121 -9.56 2.10 -37.98
N GLU A 122 -9.30 3.40 -37.78
CA GLU A 122 -8.15 3.86 -37.01
C GLU A 122 -8.31 3.56 -35.50
N MET A 123 -9.53 3.68 -34.96
CA MET A 123 -9.81 3.27 -33.57
C MET A 123 -9.54 1.78 -33.37
N ALA A 124 -9.99 0.91 -34.31
CA ALA A 124 -9.76 -0.53 -34.21
C ALA A 124 -8.26 -0.87 -34.24
N ARG A 125 -7.51 -0.22 -35.16
CA ARG A 125 -6.06 -0.41 -35.25
C ARG A 125 -5.34 0.00 -33.96
N ARG A 126 -5.66 1.18 -33.42
CA ARG A 126 -5.06 1.67 -32.14
C ARG A 126 -5.46 0.82 -30.95
N LEU A 127 -6.70 0.31 -30.92
CA LEU A 127 -7.16 -0.58 -29.86
C LEU A 127 -6.30 -1.85 -29.81
N ASP A 128 -6.11 -2.51 -30.94
CA ASP A 128 -5.32 -3.73 -31.00
C ASP A 128 -3.84 -3.46 -30.64
N GLU A 129 -3.25 -2.34 -31.08
CA GLU A 129 -1.90 -1.92 -30.71
C GLU A 129 -1.76 -1.70 -29.20
N VAL A 130 -2.69 -0.94 -28.58
CA VAL A 130 -2.64 -0.59 -27.17
C VAL A 130 -2.95 -1.80 -26.28
N MET A 131 -3.90 -2.64 -26.68
CA MET A 131 -4.19 -3.88 -25.94
C MET A 131 -2.98 -4.81 -25.91
N HIS A 132 -2.29 -4.96 -27.04
CA HIS A 132 -1.05 -5.73 -27.09
C HIS A 132 0.06 -5.12 -26.22
N PHE A 133 0.24 -3.80 -26.30
CA PHE A 133 1.25 -3.05 -25.54
C PHE A 133 1.10 -3.22 -24.03
N PHE A 134 -0.15 -3.22 -23.51
CA PHE A 134 -0.44 -3.38 -22.07
C PHE A 134 -0.76 -4.83 -21.66
N ASN A 135 -0.52 -5.83 -22.54
CA ASN A 135 -0.85 -7.25 -22.30
C ASN A 135 -2.32 -7.45 -21.90
N LEU A 136 -3.23 -6.88 -22.68
CA LEU A 136 -4.68 -6.93 -22.48
C LEU A 136 -5.42 -7.70 -23.59
N ASP A 137 -4.72 -8.42 -24.49
CA ASP A 137 -5.29 -9.08 -25.66
C ASP A 137 -6.50 -9.96 -25.32
N ASP A 138 -6.41 -10.75 -24.22
CA ASP A 138 -7.46 -11.65 -23.75
C ASP A 138 -8.60 -10.94 -23.00
N PHE A 139 -8.51 -9.61 -22.82
CA PHE A 139 -9.45 -8.85 -22.00
C PHE A 139 -10.53 -8.13 -22.82
N LYS A 140 -10.43 -8.13 -24.12
CA LYS A 140 -11.23 -7.31 -25.06
C LYS A 140 -12.73 -7.34 -24.77
N GLU A 141 -13.28 -8.54 -24.52
CA GLU A 141 -14.71 -8.76 -24.27
C GLU A 141 -15.05 -8.93 -22.77
N ARG A 142 -14.08 -8.68 -21.86
CA ARG A 142 -14.32 -8.80 -20.42
C ARG A 142 -15.05 -7.57 -19.90
N ILE A 143 -15.80 -7.82 -18.82
CA ILE A 143 -16.51 -6.76 -18.08
C ILE A 143 -15.53 -6.05 -17.16
N THR A 144 -15.48 -4.72 -17.23
CA THR A 144 -14.56 -3.88 -16.44
C THR A 144 -14.71 -4.08 -14.93
N TYR A 145 -15.93 -4.27 -14.43
CA TYR A 145 -16.20 -4.50 -13.01
C TYR A 145 -15.73 -5.85 -12.48
N ASP A 146 -15.48 -6.83 -13.36
CA ASP A 146 -15.02 -8.17 -12.97
C ASP A 146 -13.48 -8.29 -12.96
N LEU A 147 -12.78 -7.23 -13.29
CA LEU A 147 -11.32 -7.17 -13.31
C LEU A 147 -10.75 -7.00 -11.88
N SER A 148 -9.57 -7.56 -11.65
CA SER A 148 -8.75 -7.27 -10.46
C SER A 148 -8.24 -5.82 -10.48
N GLY A 149 -7.81 -5.29 -9.33
CA GLY A 149 -7.27 -3.92 -9.23
C GLY A 149 -6.14 -3.64 -10.22
N GLY A 150 -5.16 -4.55 -10.35
CA GLY A 150 -4.06 -4.40 -11.31
C GLY A 150 -4.50 -4.50 -12.78
N GLU A 151 -5.50 -5.35 -13.09
CA GLU A 151 -6.09 -5.42 -14.42
C GLU A 151 -6.85 -4.12 -14.76
N LYS A 152 -7.64 -3.58 -13.81
CA LYS A 152 -8.33 -2.29 -13.94
C LYS A 152 -7.36 -1.16 -14.20
N GLN A 153 -6.27 -1.09 -13.43
CA GLN A 153 -5.25 -0.05 -13.58
C GLN A 153 -4.59 -0.09 -14.97
N ARG A 154 -4.29 -1.29 -15.48
CA ARG A 154 -3.78 -1.45 -16.86
C ARG A 154 -4.79 -1.01 -17.90
N VAL A 155 -6.08 -1.30 -17.71
CA VAL A 155 -7.14 -0.83 -18.62
C VAL A 155 -7.25 0.70 -18.58
N VAL A 156 -7.17 1.32 -17.41
CA VAL A 156 -7.15 2.79 -17.28
C VAL A 156 -5.92 3.38 -17.96
N LEU A 157 -4.72 2.80 -17.75
CA LEU A 157 -3.51 3.22 -18.47
C LEU A 157 -3.69 3.13 -19.99
N ALA A 158 -4.24 2.02 -20.48
CA ALA A 158 -4.51 1.80 -21.90
C ALA A 158 -5.52 2.82 -22.48
N SER A 159 -6.61 3.12 -21.73
CA SER A 159 -7.65 4.08 -22.14
C SER A 159 -7.13 5.53 -22.23
N VAL A 160 -6.17 5.87 -21.39
CA VAL A 160 -5.49 7.17 -21.44
C VAL A 160 -4.44 7.18 -22.56
N TYR A 161 -3.61 6.13 -22.64
CA TYR A 161 -2.48 6.07 -23.57
C TYR A 161 -2.87 5.89 -25.04
N ILE A 162 -4.05 5.33 -25.36
CA ILE A 162 -4.53 5.18 -26.74
C ILE A 162 -4.60 6.51 -27.49
N SER A 163 -4.74 7.60 -26.77
CA SER A 163 -4.74 8.97 -27.30
C SER A 163 -3.34 9.49 -27.62
N LYS A 164 -2.28 8.76 -27.24
CA LYS A 164 -0.86 9.13 -27.36
C LYS A 164 -0.58 10.54 -26.81
N PRO A 165 -0.87 10.78 -25.51
CA PRO A 165 -0.57 12.07 -24.90
C PRO A 165 0.95 12.27 -24.82
N SER A 166 1.43 13.48 -25.03
CA SER A 166 2.86 13.81 -24.88
C SER A 166 3.30 13.92 -23.40
N ILE A 167 2.34 14.01 -22.48
CA ILE A 167 2.56 14.09 -21.03
C ILE A 167 1.60 13.14 -20.34
N LEU A 168 2.13 12.18 -19.56
CA LEU A 168 1.36 11.25 -18.76
C LEU A 168 1.48 11.62 -17.27
N LEU A 169 0.36 11.87 -16.63
CA LEU A 169 0.24 12.21 -15.22
C LEU A 169 -0.34 11.02 -14.45
N LEU A 170 0.34 10.57 -13.41
CA LEU A 170 -0.01 9.37 -12.65
C LEU A 170 -0.14 9.71 -11.17
N ASP A 171 -1.34 9.55 -10.60
CA ASP A 171 -1.60 9.79 -9.17
C ASP A 171 -1.60 8.47 -8.41
N ASN A 172 -0.53 8.15 -7.68
CA ASN A 172 -0.36 6.94 -6.88
C ASN A 172 -0.81 5.65 -7.63
N PRO A 173 -0.33 5.38 -8.85
CA PRO A 173 -0.88 4.33 -9.71
C PRO A 173 -0.66 2.91 -9.15
N THR A 174 0.21 2.73 -8.14
CA THR A 174 0.53 1.43 -7.54
C THR A 174 -0.11 1.21 -6.16
N SER A 175 -0.69 2.24 -5.55
CA SER A 175 -1.07 2.27 -4.12
C SER A 175 -2.11 1.24 -3.68
N GLN A 176 -2.97 0.77 -4.60
CA GLN A 176 -4.05 -0.19 -4.33
C GLN A 176 -3.78 -1.58 -4.92
N LEU A 177 -2.56 -1.80 -5.40
CA LEU A 177 -2.20 -3.01 -6.12
C LEU A 177 -1.43 -3.99 -5.23
N ASP A 178 -1.59 -5.28 -5.54
CA ASP A 178 -0.67 -6.29 -5.05
C ASP A 178 0.70 -6.14 -5.74
N PRO A 179 1.76 -6.76 -5.22
CA PRO A 179 3.11 -6.60 -5.76
C PRO A 179 3.23 -6.96 -7.25
N LEU A 180 2.48 -7.96 -7.70
CA LEU A 180 2.47 -8.35 -9.11
C LEU A 180 1.79 -7.29 -10.00
N GLY A 181 0.63 -6.79 -9.56
CA GLY A 181 -0.09 -5.72 -10.24
C GLY A 181 0.74 -4.44 -10.33
N ALA A 182 1.41 -4.05 -9.25
CA ALA A 182 2.32 -2.91 -9.22
C ALA A 182 3.49 -3.09 -10.21
N GLU A 183 4.11 -4.28 -10.25
CA GLU A 183 5.19 -4.59 -11.17
C GLU A 183 4.74 -4.46 -12.65
N TYR A 184 3.56 -4.98 -13.00
CA TYR A 184 3.00 -4.82 -14.35
C TYR A 184 2.74 -3.36 -14.72
N VAL A 185 2.24 -2.55 -13.78
CA VAL A 185 2.01 -1.12 -14.01
C VAL A 185 3.34 -0.39 -14.24
N ILE A 186 4.35 -0.63 -13.40
CA ILE A 186 5.68 -0.03 -13.55
C ILE A 186 6.34 -0.45 -14.87
N GLN A 187 6.24 -1.73 -15.26
CA GLN A 187 6.74 -2.19 -16.57
C GLN A 187 6.03 -1.48 -17.72
N SER A 188 4.72 -1.30 -17.63
CA SER A 188 3.95 -0.56 -18.65
C SER A 188 4.40 0.90 -18.75
N ILE A 189 4.65 1.56 -17.61
CA ILE A 189 5.18 2.93 -17.56
C ILE A 189 6.58 3.01 -18.19
N LYS A 190 7.45 2.03 -17.93
CA LYS A 190 8.77 1.96 -18.58
C LYS A 190 8.68 1.86 -20.10
N GLN A 191 7.77 1.03 -20.62
CA GLN A 191 7.53 0.93 -22.05
C GLN A 191 7.06 2.26 -22.67
N VAL A 192 6.21 3.01 -21.94
CA VAL A 192 5.78 4.36 -22.35
C VAL A 192 6.98 5.31 -22.45
N LEU A 193 7.90 5.28 -21.47
CA LEU A 193 9.11 6.12 -21.48
C LEU A 193 10.05 5.87 -22.66
N GLU A 194 10.06 4.65 -23.21
CA GLU A 194 10.87 4.31 -24.40
C GLU A 194 10.39 5.03 -25.67
N THR A 195 9.20 5.66 -25.62
CA THR A 195 8.58 6.38 -26.74
C THR A 195 8.71 7.91 -26.66
N ASP A 196 9.62 8.42 -25.83
CA ASP A 196 9.93 9.86 -25.62
C ASP A 196 8.80 10.70 -24.97
N GLU A 197 7.77 10.10 -24.38
CA GLU A 197 6.76 10.81 -23.62
C GLU A 197 7.31 11.32 -22.28
N THR A 198 6.74 12.41 -21.81
CA THR A 198 7.03 12.95 -20.46
C THR A 198 6.13 12.25 -19.45
N VAL A 199 6.71 11.70 -18.38
CA VAL A 199 5.96 11.05 -17.30
C VAL A 199 6.13 11.83 -16.01
N ILE A 200 5.02 12.12 -15.35
CA ILE A 200 4.98 12.70 -14.01
C ILE A 200 4.22 11.74 -13.11
N MET A 201 4.91 11.12 -12.18
CA MET A 201 4.35 10.13 -11.27
C MET A 201 4.43 10.62 -9.83
N VAL A 202 3.28 10.68 -9.17
CA VAL A 202 3.21 10.99 -7.74
C VAL A 202 3.09 9.68 -6.97
N GLU A 203 3.91 9.51 -5.93
CA GLU A 203 3.86 8.34 -5.06
C GLU A 203 4.13 8.72 -3.59
N ASP A 204 3.52 7.97 -2.69
CA ASP A 204 3.77 8.08 -1.25
C ASP A 204 5.04 7.31 -0.83
N LYS A 205 5.43 6.30 -1.61
CA LYS A 205 6.59 5.43 -1.38
C LYS A 205 7.68 5.77 -2.37
N ILE A 206 8.82 6.18 -1.86
CA ILE A 206 9.98 6.53 -2.70
C ILE A 206 10.51 5.33 -3.49
N ASP A 207 10.38 4.10 -2.94
CA ASP A 207 10.87 2.86 -3.57
C ASP A 207 10.29 2.65 -4.98
N GLU A 208 9.05 3.07 -5.20
CA GLU A 208 8.36 2.93 -6.50
C GLU A 208 8.89 3.90 -7.57
N LEU A 209 9.60 4.95 -7.16
CA LEU A 209 10.18 5.96 -8.05
C LEU A 209 11.67 5.73 -8.31
N LEU A 210 12.37 5.17 -7.30
CA LEU A 210 13.80 4.90 -7.41
C LEU A 210 14.10 3.86 -8.50
N GLY A 211 15.18 4.09 -9.22
CA GLY A 211 15.55 3.25 -10.37
C GLY A 211 14.78 3.56 -11.67
N HIS A 212 13.84 4.51 -11.62
CA HIS A 212 13.00 4.87 -12.77
C HIS A 212 12.99 6.37 -13.05
N ALA A 213 12.77 7.19 -12.02
CA ALA A 213 12.72 8.64 -12.16
C ALA A 213 14.11 9.24 -12.42
N ASN A 214 14.18 10.21 -13.35
CA ASN A 214 15.39 10.96 -13.61
C ASN A 214 15.64 12.05 -12.56
N ARG A 215 14.54 12.53 -11.96
CA ARG A 215 14.49 13.63 -10.99
C ARG A 215 13.35 13.40 -10.00
N LEU A 216 13.58 13.77 -8.76
CA LEU A 216 12.62 13.67 -7.68
C LEU A 216 12.31 15.03 -7.08
N VAL A 217 11.05 15.27 -6.80
CA VAL A 217 10.54 16.47 -6.13
C VAL A 217 9.86 16.05 -4.83
N LEU A 218 10.19 16.72 -3.72
CA LEU A 218 9.52 16.58 -2.44
C LEU A 218 8.48 17.68 -2.28
N LEU A 219 7.21 17.30 -2.27
CA LEU A 219 6.10 18.21 -2.00
C LEU A 219 5.60 18.00 -0.56
N HIS A 220 5.64 19.07 0.25
CA HIS A 220 5.18 19.05 1.63
C HIS A 220 4.41 20.34 1.95
N GLU A 221 3.22 20.21 2.56
CA GLU A 221 2.34 21.34 2.94
C GLU A 221 2.14 22.40 1.84
N GLY A 222 2.03 21.91 0.59
CA GLY A 222 1.83 22.75 -0.58
C GLY A 222 3.10 23.44 -1.12
N GLN A 223 4.29 23.11 -0.63
CA GLN A 223 5.55 23.66 -1.07
C GLN A 223 6.51 22.59 -1.60
N ILE A 224 7.33 22.95 -2.58
CA ILE A 224 8.46 22.11 -3.02
C ILE A 224 9.64 22.38 -2.07
N LEU A 225 10.02 21.36 -1.31
CA LEU A 225 11.15 21.43 -0.37
C LEU A 225 12.45 20.94 -0.98
N LEU A 226 12.38 20.01 -1.94
CA LEU A 226 13.55 19.43 -2.58
C LEU A 226 13.22 19.16 -4.05
N ASP A 227 14.20 19.37 -4.93
CA ASP A 227 14.11 19.15 -6.37
C ASP A 227 15.51 18.80 -6.89
N CYS A 228 15.78 17.50 -7.03
CA CYS A 228 17.13 17.01 -7.34
C CYS A 228 17.12 15.59 -7.94
N GLY A 229 18.30 15.06 -8.25
CA GLY A 229 18.45 13.67 -8.68
C GLY A 229 18.16 12.66 -7.56
N PRO A 230 17.83 11.38 -7.92
CA PRO A 230 17.45 10.36 -6.93
C PRO A 230 18.51 10.12 -5.85
N GLU A 231 19.79 10.08 -6.19
CA GLU A 231 20.89 9.89 -5.21
C GLU A 231 20.96 11.04 -4.19
N GLU A 232 20.88 12.27 -4.65
CA GLU A 232 20.87 13.45 -3.78
C GLU A 232 19.62 13.48 -2.92
N PHE A 233 18.47 13.08 -3.48
CA PHE A 233 17.19 13.06 -2.77
C PHE A 233 17.25 12.17 -1.53
N VAL A 234 17.71 10.93 -1.65
CA VAL A 234 17.76 9.98 -0.54
C VAL A 234 18.81 10.32 0.50
N THR A 235 19.84 11.12 0.15
CA THR A 235 20.87 11.57 1.10
C THR A 235 20.37 12.69 2.03
N ASN A 236 19.27 13.40 1.69
CA ASN A 236 18.64 14.41 2.53
C ASN A 236 17.80 13.79 3.67
N ARG A 237 18.41 12.84 4.41
CA ARG A 237 17.74 12.05 5.43
C ARG A 237 16.99 12.88 6.48
N GLU A 238 17.62 13.94 7.00
CA GLU A 238 17.02 14.81 8.02
C GLU A 238 15.72 15.45 7.53
N LEU A 239 15.69 15.88 6.27
CA LEU A 239 14.49 16.46 5.66
C LEU A 239 13.41 15.38 5.42
N LEU A 240 13.79 14.20 4.93
CA LEU A 240 12.86 13.09 4.71
C LEU A 240 12.22 12.64 6.03
N GLU A 241 13.02 12.49 7.09
CA GLU A 241 12.52 12.15 8.44
C GLU A 241 11.61 13.26 8.99
N LEU A 242 11.97 14.54 8.83
CA LEU A 242 11.15 15.67 9.27
C LEU A 242 9.76 15.65 8.63
N VAL A 243 9.69 15.31 7.35
CA VAL A 243 8.42 15.23 6.62
C VAL A 243 7.75 13.84 6.72
N GLY A 244 8.37 12.89 7.43
CA GLY A 244 7.85 11.55 7.67
C GLY A 244 7.88 10.63 6.45
N ILE A 245 8.86 10.80 5.57
CA ILE A 245 9.14 9.90 4.46
C ILE A 245 10.25 8.94 4.88
N THR A 246 9.98 7.64 4.75
CA THR A 246 10.95 6.60 5.10
C THR A 246 11.87 6.33 3.91
N PRO A 247 13.20 6.41 4.08
CA PRO A 247 14.14 5.98 3.05
C PRO A 247 14.00 4.49 2.74
N PRO A 248 14.40 4.03 1.54
CA PRO A 248 14.44 2.60 1.23
C PRO A 248 15.26 1.80 2.23
N GLU A 249 14.80 0.60 2.60
CA GLU A 249 15.50 -0.27 3.56
C GLU A 249 16.96 -0.52 3.15
N ILE A 250 17.21 -0.75 1.86
CA ILE A 250 18.55 -0.98 1.31
C ILE A 250 19.45 0.24 1.49
N PHE A 251 18.93 1.44 1.23
CA PHE A 251 19.67 2.68 1.40
C PHE A 251 19.96 2.97 2.88
N ASP A 252 18.96 2.77 3.76
CA ASP A 252 19.13 2.96 5.20
C ASP A 252 20.19 2.00 5.76
N LEU A 253 20.11 0.71 5.42
CA LEU A 253 21.13 -0.28 5.78
C LEU A 253 22.52 0.15 5.30
N SER A 254 22.65 0.53 4.04
CA SER A 254 23.91 0.94 3.43
C SER A 254 24.52 2.18 4.11
N THR A 255 23.66 3.15 4.47
CA THR A 255 24.08 4.35 5.20
C THR A 255 24.59 4.02 6.59
N ARG A 256 23.90 3.18 7.35
CA ARG A 256 24.28 2.74 8.68
C ARG A 256 25.58 1.95 8.67
N LEU A 257 25.74 1.04 7.72
CA LEU A 257 26.97 0.27 7.55
C LEU A 257 28.14 1.18 7.18
N ARG A 258 27.97 2.13 6.25
CA ARG A 258 29.02 3.09 5.89
C ARG A 258 29.46 3.95 7.07
N THR A 259 28.50 4.43 7.87
CA THR A 259 28.79 5.18 9.10
C THR A 259 29.57 4.33 10.11
N SER A 260 29.37 3.02 10.10
CA SER A 260 30.08 2.05 10.94
C SER A 260 31.45 1.61 10.33
N GLY A 261 31.90 2.24 9.24
CA GLY A 261 33.22 2.02 8.66
C GLY A 261 33.29 1.01 7.50
N PHE A 262 32.16 0.60 6.93
CA PHE A 262 32.14 -0.23 5.73
C PHE A 262 32.52 0.61 4.48
N ALA A 263 33.44 0.11 3.68
CA ALA A 263 33.86 0.74 2.43
C ALA A 263 32.90 0.38 1.28
N LEU A 264 31.68 0.91 1.33
CA LEU A 264 30.75 0.86 0.22
C LEU A 264 31.13 1.93 -0.81
N SER A 265 31.45 1.50 -2.03
CA SER A 265 31.88 2.36 -3.13
C SER A 265 30.70 3.16 -3.73
N ALA A 266 29.49 2.66 -3.61
CA ALA A 266 28.25 3.31 -4.02
C ALA A 266 27.19 3.17 -2.90
N MET A 267 26.20 4.04 -2.90
CA MET A 267 25.05 3.98 -1.99
C MET A 267 23.86 3.39 -2.76
N PRO A 268 23.69 2.06 -2.73
CA PRO A 268 22.59 1.45 -3.47
C PRO A 268 21.25 1.85 -2.87
N THR A 269 20.31 2.11 -3.75
CA THR A 269 18.91 2.45 -3.40
C THR A 269 17.97 1.28 -3.65
N THR A 270 18.37 0.36 -4.53
CA THR A 270 17.61 -0.83 -4.93
C THR A 270 18.36 -2.12 -4.59
N LEU A 271 17.64 -3.24 -4.56
CA LEU A 271 18.23 -4.56 -4.34
C LEU A 271 19.19 -4.93 -5.47
N GLU A 272 18.87 -4.58 -6.70
CA GLU A 272 19.68 -4.86 -7.89
C GLU A 272 21.04 -4.16 -7.83
N GLU A 273 21.09 -2.93 -7.36
CA GLU A 273 22.31 -2.16 -7.12
C GLU A 273 23.11 -2.69 -5.92
N ALA A 274 22.40 -3.11 -4.87
CA ALA A 274 23.02 -3.59 -3.64
C ALA A 274 23.77 -4.91 -3.82
N LEU A 275 23.20 -5.86 -4.54
CA LEU A 275 23.76 -7.20 -4.67
C LEU A 275 25.22 -7.22 -5.14
N PRO A 276 25.62 -6.55 -6.25
CA PRO A 276 27.02 -6.51 -6.66
C PRO A 276 27.91 -5.78 -5.64
N ALA A 277 27.43 -4.67 -5.04
CA ALA A 277 28.20 -3.89 -4.06
C ALA A 277 28.51 -4.72 -2.80
N TYR A 278 27.52 -5.44 -2.28
CA TYR A 278 27.69 -6.29 -1.09
C TYR A 278 28.47 -7.57 -1.37
N LYS A 279 28.33 -8.18 -2.57
CA LYS A 279 29.17 -9.31 -2.99
C LYS A 279 30.65 -8.93 -3.09
N LEU A 280 30.96 -7.73 -3.56
CA LEU A 280 32.36 -7.22 -3.59
C LEU A 280 32.91 -7.05 -2.17
N LEU A 281 32.13 -6.56 -1.22
CA LEU A 281 32.53 -6.47 0.18
C LEU A 281 32.82 -7.85 0.78
N LEU A 282 31.99 -8.85 0.50
CA LEU A 282 32.20 -10.22 0.94
C LEU A 282 33.47 -10.84 0.33
N ASN A 283 33.71 -10.63 -0.97
CA ASN A 283 34.85 -11.21 -1.70
C ASN A 283 36.16 -10.47 -1.44
N GLY A 284 36.14 -9.15 -1.23
CA GLY A 284 37.35 -8.34 -0.99
C GLY A 284 38.05 -8.65 0.35
N ARG A 285 37.37 -9.30 1.29
CA ARG A 285 37.93 -9.78 2.58
C ARG A 285 38.24 -11.27 2.63
N ALA A 286 37.80 -12.05 1.64
CA ALA A 286 38.14 -13.48 1.53
C ALA A 286 39.63 -13.76 1.28
N GLY A 287 40.46 -12.70 1.12
CA GLY A 287 41.92 -12.81 0.98
C GLY A 287 42.71 -12.89 2.30
N VAL A 288 42.03 -12.73 3.45
CA VAL A 288 42.66 -12.98 4.78
C VAL A 288 42.00 -14.26 5.30
N GLY A 289 42.75 -15.35 5.23
CA GLY A 289 42.24 -16.70 5.50
C GLY A 289 41.51 -16.82 6.83
N VAL A 290 40.21 -17.12 6.72
CA VAL A 290 39.42 -17.65 7.82
C VAL A 290 38.84 -18.97 7.37
N GLU A 291 39.33 -20.05 7.95
CA GLU A 291 38.75 -21.38 7.84
C GLU A 291 37.25 -21.34 8.21
N ARG A 292 36.44 -21.99 7.38
CA ARG A 292 35.02 -22.20 7.59
C ARG A 292 34.78 -23.11 8.81
N SER A 293 34.76 -22.53 10.00
CA SER A 293 34.17 -23.17 11.16
C SER A 293 33.08 -22.24 11.72
N SER A 294 31.83 -22.55 11.42
CA SER A 294 30.69 -21.93 12.05
C SER A 294 30.67 -22.38 13.54
N PRO A 295 30.93 -21.52 14.50
CA PRO A 295 30.57 -21.84 15.87
C PRO A 295 29.03 -21.71 16.03
N PRO A 296 28.38 -22.55 16.82
CA PRO A 296 26.99 -22.37 17.14
C PRO A 296 26.81 -21.03 17.89
N MET A 297 25.94 -20.17 17.39
CA MET A 297 25.58 -18.92 18.05
C MET A 297 25.17 -19.20 19.51
N SER A 298 25.83 -18.54 20.44
CA SER A 298 25.45 -18.61 21.86
C SER A 298 24.09 -17.93 22.05
N GLU A 299 23.16 -18.65 22.65
CA GLU A 299 21.77 -18.23 22.96
C GLU A 299 21.64 -16.96 23.83
N ARG A 300 22.73 -16.24 24.11
CA ARG A 300 22.74 -15.13 25.07
C ARG A 300 22.52 -13.72 24.52
N THR A 301 22.56 -13.54 23.18
CA THR A 301 22.44 -12.18 22.58
C THR A 301 21.10 -11.95 21.88
N MET A 302 20.19 -12.92 21.89
CA MET A 302 18.84 -12.80 21.31
C MET A 302 17.74 -12.67 22.38
N GLN A 303 17.97 -11.90 23.43
CA GLN A 303 16.90 -11.49 24.35
C GLN A 303 16.35 -10.11 24.00
N ALA A 304 15.94 -9.93 22.74
CA ALA A 304 14.95 -8.96 22.38
C ALA A 304 13.67 -9.73 22.00
N THR A 305 12.76 -9.85 22.97
CA THR A 305 11.36 -10.27 22.84
C THR A 305 11.10 -11.47 21.92
N SER A 306 11.49 -12.67 22.35
CA SER A 306 10.93 -13.90 21.78
C SER A 306 9.46 -14.01 22.21
N PRO A 307 8.50 -14.12 21.28
CA PRO A 307 7.14 -14.48 21.65
C PRO A 307 7.16 -15.87 22.29
N ARG A 308 6.41 -16.03 23.37
CA ARG A 308 6.24 -17.30 24.07
C ARG A 308 5.54 -18.32 23.16
N LEU A 309 6.27 -19.07 22.38
CA LEU A 309 5.86 -20.38 21.90
C LEU A 309 6.16 -21.40 23.01
N ALA A 310 5.35 -21.44 24.04
CA ALA A 310 5.41 -22.49 25.05
C ALA A 310 4.03 -23.17 25.10
N GLY A 311 3.98 -24.37 24.53
CA GLY A 311 2.79 -25.20 24.53
C GLY A 311 2.20 -25.43 25.92
N SER A 312 0.99 -25.01 26.04
CA SER A 312 -0.07 -25.67 26.77
C SER A 312 -1.23 -25.76 25.78
N SER A 313 -2.10 -26.75 25.87
CA SER A 313 -3.34 -26.87 25.09
C SER A 313 -4.07 -25.53 25.17
N GLY A 314 -3.69 -24.59 24.29
CA GLY A 314 -3.97 -23.18 24.37
C GLY A 314 -5.44 -22.92 24.10
N ASP A 315 -6.02 -22.00 24.84
CA ASP A 315 -7.35 -21.47 24.62
C ASP A 315 -7.37 -20.82 23.22
N LEU A 316 -7.98 -21.51 22.23
CA LEU A 316 -8.06 -21.06 20.86
C LEU A 316 -9.10 -19.94 20.75
N ALA A 317 -8.69 -18.81 20.17
CA ALA A 317 -9.61 -17.74 19.81
C ALA A 317 -10.41 -18.13 18.56
N VAL A 318 -9.71 -18.66 17.54
CA VAL A 318 -10.31 -19.07 16.25
C VAL A 318 -9.76 -20.43 15.82
N ALA A 319 -10.64 -21.35 15.40
CA ALA A 319 -10.27 -22.59 14.71
C ALA A 319 -11.05 -22.73 13.40
N VAL A 320 -10.34 -22.91 12.31
CA VAL A 320 -10.87 -23.18 10.98
C VAL A 320 -10.62 -24.64 10.65
N ARG A 321 -11.66 -25.38 10.27
CA ARG A 321 -11.60 -26.84 10.05
C ARG A 321 -12.16 -27.22 8.69
N ASP A 322 -11.33 -27.82 7.85
CA ASP A 322 -11.67 -28.37 6.52
C ASP A 322 -12.52 -27.40 5.68
N LEU A 323 -12.20 -26.10 5.78
CA LEU A 323 -12.99 -25.01 5.23
C LEU A 323 -12.89 -24.97 3.72
N ASN A 324 -14.04 -25.12 3.06
CA ASN A 324 -14.18 -24.94 1.63
C ASN A 324 -15.22 -23.86 1.33
N PHE A 325 -14.95 -23.03 0.33
CA PHE A 325 -15.90 -22.02 -0.12
C PHE A 325 -15.90 -21.87 -1.64
N VAL A 326 -17.09 -22.05 -2.24
CA VAL A 326 -17.34 -21.83 -3.67
C VAL A 326 -18.33 -20.70 -3.83
N TYR A 327 -17.99 -19.66 -4.58
CA TYR A 327 -18.93 -18.61 -4.93
C TYR A 327 -20.06 -19.16 -5.80
N PRO A 328 -21.33 -18.72 -5.56
CA PRO A 328 -22.45 -19.19 -6.37
C PRO A 328 -22.34 -18.73 -7.83
N PRO A 329 -23.12 -19.36 -8.76
CA PRO A 329 -23.21 -18.87 -10.13
C PRO A 329 -23.56 -17.37 -10.19
N PRO A 330 -23.09 -16.62 -11.23
CA PRO A 330 -22.37 -17.12 -12.42
C PRO A 330 -20.87 -17.37 -12.22
N LYS A 331 -20.26 -16.92 -11.12
CA LYS A 331 -18.78 -16.96 -10.98
C LYS A 331 -18.23 -18.37 -10.74
N GLN A 332 -18.89 -19.24 -9.97
CA GLN A 332 -18.48 -20.61 -9.61
C GLN A 332 -16.97 -20.76 -9.25
N ILE A 333 -16.40 -19.77 -8.58
CA ILE A 333 -14.99 -19.76 -8.20
C ILE A 333 -14.82 -20.53 -6.89
N HIS A 334 -13.96 -21.55 -6.87
CA HIS A 334 -13.54 -22.26 -5.67
C HIS A 334 -12.47 -21.42 -4.96
N ALA A 335 -12.93 -20.53 -4.08
CA ALA A 335 -12.09 -19.52 -3.46
C ALA A 335 -11.30 -20.01 -2.23
N LEU A 336 -11.78 -21.06 -1.55
CA LEU A 336 -11.09 -21.71 -0.43
C LEU A 336 -11.17 -23.23 -0.57
N LYS A 337 -10.06 -23.92 -0.38
CA LYS A 337 -9.89 -25.35 -0.58
C LYS A 337 -9.23 -25.97 0.64
N ASN A 338 -10.03 -26.72 1.42
CA ASN A 338 -9.58 -27.48 2.59
C ASN A 338 -8.67 -26.69 3.55
N VAL A 339 -9.04 -25.44 3.87
CA VAL A 339 -8.25 -24.57 4.74
C VAL A 339 -8.42 -25.04 6.19
N ASN A 340 -7.29 -25.27 6.86
CA ASN A 340 -7.19 -25.62 8.27
C ASN A 340 -6.23 -24.65 8.97
N LEU A 341 -6.72 -23.90 9.97
CA LEU A 341 -5.96 -22.91 10.72
C LEU A 341 -6.43 -22.84 12.17
N GLU A 342 -5.52 -22.57 13.08
CA GLU A 342 -5.79 -22.32 14.49
C GLU A 342 -5.13 -21.01 14.91
N PHE A 343 -5.86 -20.15 15.61
CA PHE A 343 -5.33 -18.91 16.16
C PHE A 343 -5.49 -18.94 17.69
N GLU A 344 -4.38 -18.83 18.38
CA GLU A 344 -4.33 -18.72 19.83
C GLU A 344 -4.80 -17.34 20.30
N ARG A 345 -5.27 -17.25 21.55
CA ARG A 345 -5.65 -15.95 22.14
C ARG A 345 -4.43 -15.04 22.29
N GLY A 346 -4.63 -13.76 21.95
CA GLY A 346 -3.57 -12.75 22.03
C GLY A 346 -2.51 -12.89 20.95
N LEU A 347 -2.73 -13.72 19.91
CA LEU A 347 -1.84 -13.81 18.74
C LEU A 347 -2.03 -12.59 17.84
N PHE A 348 -0.95 -12.06 17.26
CA PHE A 348 -0.99 -11.12 16.17
C PHE A 348 -0.53 -11.82 14.87
N ALA A 349 -1.47 -12.14 14.00
CA ALA A 349 -1.21 -12.89 12.78
C ALA A 349 -1.42 -12.04 11.53
N ALA A 350 -0.60 -12.25 10.48
CA ALA A 350 -0.82 -11.72 9.16
C ALA A 350 -1.26 -12.83 8.19
N ILE A 351 -2.26 -12.54 7.34
CA ILE A 351 -2.63 -13.33 6.18
C ILE A 351 -2.15 -12.59 4.94
N ILE A 352 -1.22 -13.20 4.21
CA ILE A 352 -0.58 -12.63 3.01
C ILE A 352 -0.88 -13.46 1.77
N GLY A 353 -0.61 -12.92 0.58
CA GLY A 353 -0.80 -13.59 -0.71
C GLY A 353 -1.30 -12.63 -1.77
N GLN A 354 -1.25 -13.03 -3.04
CA GLN A 354 -1.73 -12.21 -4.16
C GLN A 354 -3.24 -11.91 -4.10
N ASN A 355 -3.69 -10.96 -4.90
CA ASN A 355 -5.12 -10.72 -5.07
C ASN A 355 -5.80 -11.96 -5.67
N GLY A 356 -6.99 -12.29 -5.17
CA GLY A 356 -7.70 -13.51 -5.55
C GLY A 356 -7.21 -14.81 -4.88
N SER A 357 -6.19 -14.78 -4.01
CA SER A 357 -5.73 -15.99 -3.29
C SER A 357 -6.71 -16.51 -2.22
N GLY A 358 -7.79 -15.76 -1.91
CA GLY A 358 -8.81 -16.18 -0.95
C GLY A 358 -8.76 -15.48 0.42
N LYS A 359 -7.84 -14.53 0.66
CA LYS A 359 -7.64 -13.85 1.96
C LYS A 359 -8.93 -13.23 2.53
N THR A 360 -9.54 -12.31 1.78
CA THR A 360 -10.79 -11.65 2.18
C THR A 360 -11.94 -12.65 2.30
N THR A 361 -11.99 -13.70 1.47
CA THR A 361 -13.00 -14.76 1.57
C THR A 361 -12.83 -15.54 2.87
N LEU A 362 -11.60 -15.93 3.23
CA LEU A 362 -11.29 -16.59 4.51
C LEU A 362 -11.68 -15.69 5.70
N ALA A 363 -11.29 -14.44 5.68
CA ALA A 363 -11.62 -13.49 6.74
C ALA A 363 -13.15 -13.31 6.91
N ARG A 364 -13.89 -13.22 5.81
CA ARG A 364 -15.36 -13.13 5.83
C ARG A 364 -16.03 -14.42 6.30
N CYS A 365 -15.44 -15.59 6.02
CA CYS A 365 -15.90 -16.85 6.60
C CYS A 365 -15.65 -16.89 8.11
N ILE A 366 -14.48 -16.44 8.59
CA ILE A 366 -14.16 -16.37 10.03
C ILE A 366 -15.11 -15.39 10.72
N ALA A 367 -15.39 -14.25 10.12
CA ALA A 367 -16.35 -13.28 10.64
C ALA A 367 -17.83 -13.72 10.52
N GLY A 368 -18.11 -14.83 9.82
CA GLY A 368 -19.45 -15.34 9.59
C GLY A 368 -20.29 -14.52 8.60
N TYR A 369 -19.68 -13.66 7.79
CA TYR A 369 -20.36 -12.98 6.69
C TYR A 369 -20.60 -13.90 5.49
N LEU A 370 -19.74 -14.90 5.30
CA LEU A 370 -19.89 -15.92 4.29
C LEU A 370 -20.04 -17.29 4.98
N ARG A 371 -21.05 -18.04 4.57
CA ARG A 371 -21.27 -19.40 5.07
C ARG A 371 -20.46 -20.39 4.23
N PRO A 372 -19.56 -21.18 4.83
CA PRO A 372 -18.77 -22.17 4.10
C PRO A 372 -19.62 -23.16 3.30
N THR A 373 -19.10 -23.62 2.16
CA THR A 373 -19.72 -24.70 1.38
C THR A 373 -19.58 -26.03 2.12
N SER A 374 -18.43 -26.25 2.78
CA SER A 374 -18.21 -27.36 3.73
C SER A 374 -17.14 -26.98 4.75
N GLY A 375 -17.01 -27.76 5.80
CA GLY A 375 -16.17 -27.43 6.95
C GLY A 375 -16.82 -26.42 7.88
N GLY A 376 -16.04 -25.79 8.76
CA GLY A 376 -16.59 -24.84 9.72
C GLY A 376 -15.55 -23.94 10.37
N VAL A 377 -16.06 -22.92 11.07
CA VAL A 377 -15.26 -21.97 11.83
C VAL A 377 -15.79 -21.91 13.26
N ILE A 378 -14.90 -22.10 14.22
CA ILE A 378 -15.18 -22.04 15.66
C ILE A 378 -14.48 -20.79 16.21
N VAL A 379 -15.21 -19.93 16.91
CA VAL A 379 -14.68 -18.74 17.58
C VAL A 379 -15.09 -18.75 19.03
N GLY A 380 -14.11 -18.62 19.94
CA GLY A 380 -14.36 -18.71 21.36
C GLY A 380 -15.10 -19.99 21.78
N GLY A 381 -14.80 -21.12 21.13
CA GLY A 381 -15.40 -22.44 21.39
C GLY A 381 -16.80 -22.66 20.78
N ARG A 382 -17.32 -21.74 19.92
CA ARG A 382 -18.64 -21.87 19.29
C ARG A 382 -18.56 -21.74 17.78
N ASP A 383 -19.37 -22.52 17.07
CA ASP A 383 -19.50 -22.42 15.61
C ASP A 383 -20.11 -21.05 15.26
N VAL A 384 -19.36 -20.26 14.48
CA VAL A 384 -19.73 -18.89 14.07
C VAL A 384 -21.02 -18.84 13.26
N ASN A 385 -21.39 -19.92 12.57
CA ASN A 385 -22.62 -20.01 11.77
C ASN A 385 -23.83 -20.52 12.57
N ALA A 386 -23.60 -21.04 13.79
CA ALA A 386 -24.66 -21.53 14.68
C ALA A 386 -25.11 -20.52 15.73
N ILE A 387 -24.35 -19.45 15.95
CA ILE A 387 -24.67 -18.37 16.88
C ILE A 387 -25.40 -17.22 16.18
N ASP A 388 -26.21 -16.46 16.96
CA ASP A 388 -26.90 -15.30 16.43
C ASP A 388 -25.94 -14.14 16.09
N ILE A 389 -26.46 -13.16 15.35
CA ILE A 389 -25.65 -12.05 14.86
C ILE A 389 -25.09 -11.19 16.00
N TYR A 390 -25.79 -11.06 17.13
CA TYR A 390 -25.36 -10.26 18.27
C TYR A 390 -24.21 -10.94 19.00
N GLU A 391 -24.32 -12.25 19.27
CA GLU A 391 -23.25 -13.04 19.87
C GLU A 391 -22.03 -13.08 18.95
N ARG A 392 -22.24 -13.26 17.65
CA ARG A 392 -21.16 -13.24 16.66
C ARG A 392 -20.38 -11.94 16.68
N ALA A 393 -21.08 -10.79 16.64
CA ALA A 393 -20.43 -9.47 16.67
C ALA A 393 -19.65 -9.20 17.97
N ARG A 394 -20.00 -9.86 19.09
CA ARG A 394 -19.21 -9.81 20.32
C ARG A 394 -17.93 -10.65 20.27
N ARG A 395 -17.93 -11.71 19.46
CA ARG A 395 -16.80 -12.64 19.39
C ARG A 395 -15.82 -12.32 18.29
N VAL A 396 -16.32 -11.87 17.13
CA VAL A 396 -15.49 -11.55 15.97
C VAL A 396 -15.78 -10.15 15.49
N GLY A 397 -14.77 -9.30 15.56
CA GLY A 397 -14.77 -7.99 14.92
C GLY A 397 -14.19 -8.07 13.51
N TYR A 398 -14.77 -7.32 12.59
CA TYR A 398 -14.27 -7.17 11.23
C TYR A 398 -14.25 -5.71 10.82
N VAL A 399 -13.06 -5.22 10.47
CA VAL A 399 -12.85 -3.87 9.94
C VAL A 399 -12.61 -3.99 8.44
N PHE A 400 -13.45 -3.32 7.64
CA PHE A 400 -13.35 -3.33 6.18
C PHE A 400 -12.18 -2.47 5.69
N GLN A 401 -11.69 -2.79 4.49
CA GLN A 401 -10.62 -2.05 3.82
C GLN A 401 -10.94 -0.55 3.67
N ASN A 402 -12.18 -0.21 3.27
CA ASN A 402 -12.65 1.17 3.26
C ASN A 402 -13.44 1.47 4.55
N PRO A 403 -12.89 2.26 5.49
CA PRO A 403 -13.56 2.57 6.76
C PRO A 403 -14.85 3.35 6.58
N GLU A 404 -15.02 4.13 5.50
CA GLU A 404 -16.22 4.94 5.26
C GLU A 404 -17.48 4.09 5.08
N THR A 405 -17.34 2.84 4.62
CA THR A 405 -18.47 1.92 4.46
C THR A 405 -19.08 1.46 5.79
N GLN A 406 -18.41 1.72 6.90
CA GLN A 406 -18.86 1.33 8.25
C GLN A 406 -19.34 2.51 9.08
N LEU A 407 -19.07 3.76 8.67
CA LEU A 407 -19.33 4.97 9.43
C LEU A 407 -20.60 5.65 8.93
N PHE A 408 -21.57 5.90 9.82
CA PHE A 408 -22.89 6.43 9.44
C PHE A 408 -23.55 7.32 10.50
N ARG A 409 -22.94 7.56 11.67
CA ARG A 409 -23.47 8.42 12.73
C ARG A 409 -23.02 9.87 12.57
N GLY A 410 -23.69 10.76 13.34
CA GLY A 410 -23.46 12.20 13.29
C GLY A 410 -22.21 12.68 14.03
N SER A 411 -21.64 11.86 14.93
CA SER A 411 -20.39 12.17 15.65
C SER A 411 -19.56 10.92 15.87
N VAL A 412 -18.25 11.13 16.08
CA VAL A 412 -17.28 10.09 16.46
C VAL A 412 -17.74 9.37 17.74
N TYR A 413 -18.22 10.13 18.73
CA TYR A 413 -18.73 9.58 19.99
C TYR A 413 -19.96 8.68 19.74
N ASP A 414 -20.93 9.16 18.96
CA ASP A 414 -22.16 8.40 18.69
C ASP A 414 -21.90 7.14 17.87
N GLU A 415 -20.89 7.16 17.00
CA GLU A 415 -20.50 5.99 16.20
C GLU A 415 -20.09 4.82 17.12
N VAL A 416 -19.19 5.07 18.06
CA VAL A 416 -18.72 4.04 19.01
C VAL A 416 -19.83 3.66 20.01
N LEU A 417 -20.58 4.65 20.52
CA LEU A 417 -21.68 4.41 21.45
C LEU A 417 -22.79 3.56 20.84
N PHE A 418 -23.04 3.72 19.55
CA PHE A 418 -24.04 2.92 18.82
C PHE A 418 -23.76 1.43 18.93
N THR A 419 -22.51 1.01 18.74
CA THR A 419 -22.09 -0.39 18.82
C THR A 419 -22.42 -1.00 20.19
N LEU A 420 -22.12 -0.28 21.27
CA LEU A 420 -22.43 -0.73 22.64
C LEU A 420 -23.93 -0.81 22.89
N ARG A 421 -24.68 0.23 22.48
CA ARG A 421 -26.15 0.27 22.64
C ARG A 421 -26.84 -0.86 21.90
N TYR A 422 -26.35 -1.17 20.69
CA TYR A 422 -26.86 -2.28 19.87
C TYR A 422 -26.63 -3.63 20.56
N GLN A 423 -25.54 -3.75 21.32
CA GLN A 423 -25.24 -4.93 22.13
C GLN A 423 -25.93 -4.93 23.52
N GLY A 424 -26.80 -3.98 23.81
CA GLY A 424 -27.53 -3.87 25.07
C GLY A 424 -26.75 -3.25 26.22
N ILE A 425 -25.51 -2.76 26.00
CA ILE A 425 -24.71 -2.05 27.00
C ILE A 425 -25.13 -0.59 26.99
N LYS A 426 -25.57 -0.07 28.16
CA LYS A 426 -26.18 1.26 28.29
C LYS A 426 -25.71 1.98 29.56
N GLY A 427 -26.06 3.27 29.65
CA GLY A 427 -25.76 4.09 30.83
C GLY A 427 -24.27 4.34 31.02
N GLN A 428 -23.88 4.50 32.28
CA GLN A 428 -22.52 4.88 32.66
C GLN A 428 -21.45 3.92 32.14
N GLU A 429 -21.71 2.61 32.13
CA GLU A 429 -20.79 1.61 31.60
C GLU A 429 -20.47 1.85 30.11
N ALA A 430 -21.49 2.18 29.31
CA ALA A 430 -21.27 2.48 27.89
C ALA A 430 -20.46 3.76 27.70
N GLU A 431 -20.76 4.81 28.47
CA GLU A 431 -20.05 6.09 28.41
C GLU A 431 -18.58 5.96 28.79
N GLU A 432 -18.29 5.22 29.86
CA GLU A 432 -16.93 4.93 30.31
C GLU A 432 -16.13 4.13 29.29
N ARG A 433 -16.75 3.12 28.66
CA ARG A 433 -16.11 2.33 27.60
C ARG A 433 -15.81 3.16 26.36
N VAL A 434 -16.78 4.00 25.92
CA VAL A 434 -16.59 4.90 24.78
C VAL A 434 -15.43 5.86 25.05
N ARG A 435 -15.46 6.50 26.22
CA ARG A 435 -14.40 7.43 26.60
C ARG A 435 -13.04 6.76 26.59
N HIS A 436 -12.92 5.62 27.25
CA HIS A 436 -11.66 4.89 27.35
C HIS A 436 -11.10 4.49 25.97
N ILE A 437 -11.94 3.95 25.07
CA ILE A 437 -11.45 3.54 23.74
C ILE A 437 -11.10 4.74 22.85
N LEU A 438 -11.84 5.85 22.93
CA LEU A 438 -11.53 7.06 22.19
C LEU A 438 -10.26 7.76 22.70
N GLU A 439 -10.04 7.79 24.03
CA GLU A 439 -8.78 8.28 24.62
C GLU A 439 -7.61 7.40 24.18
N PHE A 440 -7.75 6.08 24.23
CA PHE A 440 -6.73 5.11 23.82
C PHE A 440 -6.34 5.25 22.33
N LEU A 441 -7.29 5.58 21.47
CA LEU A 441 -7.08 5.71 20.02
C LEU A 441 -6.79 7.16 19.57
N ASP A 442 -6.52 8.09 20.49
CA ASP A 442 -6.30 9.52 20.21
C ASP A 442 -7.44 10.20 19.43
N LEU A 443 -8.68 9.80 19.72
CA LEU A 443 -9.88 10.33 19.06
C LEU A 443 -10.79 11.14 20.00
N TRP A 444 -10.47 11.24 21.28
CA TRP A 444 -11.35 11.89 22.27
C TRP A 444 -11.57 13.38 21.96
N ASP A 445 -10.54 14.11 21.59
CA ASP A 445 -10.65 15.54 21.24
C ASP A 445 -11.50 15.77 19.97
N LEU A 446 -11.63 14.73 19.14
CA LEU A 446 -12.42 14.71 17.90
C LEU A 446 -13.82 14.12 18.12
N ALA A 447 -14.20 13.74 19.34
CA ALA A 447 -15.42 13.00 19.68
C ALA A 447 -16.71 13.69 19.19
N HIS A 448 -16.71 15.01 19.13
CA HIS A 448 -17.85 15.82 18.69
C HIS A 448 -17.94 16.03 17.18
N LEU A 449 -16.89 15.68 16.44
CA LEU A 449 -16.86 15.89 14.98
C LEU A 449 -17.67 14.81 14.24
N HIS A 450 -18.15 15.19 13.06
CA HIS A 450 -18.76 14.24 12.14
C HIS A 450 -17.67 13.31 11.55
N PRO A 451 -17.85 11.97 11.49
CA PRO A 451 -16.84 11.02 11.02
C PRO A 451 -16.23 11.36 9.65
N PHE A 452 -17.05 11.84 8.72
CA PHE A 452 -16.58 12.20 7.37
C PHE A 452 -15.66 13.44 7.33
N ARG A 453 -15.58 14.21 8.42
CA ARG A 453 -14.63 15.33 8.53
C ARG A 453 -13.25 14.89 9.03
N LEU A 454 -13.10 13.65 9.44
CA LEU A 454 -11.83 13.09 9.88
C LEU A 454 -10.90 12.84 8.68
N SER A 455 -9.59 12.88 8.94
CA SER A 455 -8.59 12.35 8.01
C SER A 455 -8.79 10.85 7.79
N VAL A 456 -8.24 10.30 6.71
CA VAL A 456 -8.34 8.86 6.38
C VAL A 456 -7.81 8.01 7.53
N GLY A 457 -6.66 8.37 8.12
CA GLY A 457 -6.08 7.65 9.27
C GLY A 457 -6.99 7.69 10.50
N ASN A 458 -7.62 8.83 10.80
CA ASN A 458 -8.55 8.93 11.93
C ASN A 458 -9.87 8.19 11.66
N LYS A 459 -10.35 8.11 10.41
CA LYS A 459 -11.48 7.24 10.03
C LYS A 459 -11.15 5.77 10.28
N GLN A 460 -9.92 5.35 9.95
CA GLN A 460 -9.46 3.98 10.20
C GLN A 460 -9.41 3.69 11.72
N ARG A 461 -8.82 4.60 12.51
CA ARG A 461 -8.83 4.48 13.98
C ARG A 461 -10.25 4.40 14.54
N LEU A 462 -11.18 5.20 14.02
CA LEU A 462 -12.59 5.18 14.44
C LEU A 462 -13.28 3.85 14.08
N ALA A 463 -13.06 3.32 12.88
CA ALA A 463 -13.58 2.01 12.49
C ALA A 463 -13.08 0.89 13.42
N ILE A 464 -11.79 0.94 13.80
CA ILE A 464 -11.20 0.03 14.79
C ILE A 464 -11.85 0.25 16.17
N ALA A 465 -12.05 1.51 16.61
CA ALA A 465 -12.68 1.85 17.89
C ALA A 465 -14.08 1.24 18.03
N CYS A 466 -14.90 1.36 16.97
CA CYS A 466 -16.27 0.84 16.93
C CYS A 466 -16.34 -0.66 17.19
N ILE A 467 -15.32 -1.40 16.81
CA ILE A 467 -15.27 -2.86 16.99
C ILE A 467 -14.53 -3.22 18.30
N ALA A 468 -13.37 -2.62 18.55
CA ALA A 468 -12.52 -2.93 19.69
C ALA A 468 -13.19 -2.63 21.04
N VAL A 469 -14.14 -1.68 21.09
CA VAL A 469 -14.92 -1.35 22.29
C VAL A 469 -15.70 -2.54 22.85
N LEU A 470 -16.03 -3.53 22.01
CA LEU A 470 -16.69 -4.78 22.41
C LEU A 470 -15.71 -5.80 23.02
N ARG A 471 -14.40 -5.63 22.84
CA ARG A 471 -13.35 -6.58 23.23
C ARG A 471 -13.61 -7.99 22.68
N PRO A 472 -13.65 -8.15 21.36
CA PRO A 472 -13.94 -9.44 20.72
C PRO A 472 -12.84 -10.47 20.99
N ASP A 473 -13.16 -11.77 20.84
CA ASP A 473 -12.16 -12.85 20.90
C ASP A 473 -11.13 -12.71 19.78
N ALA A 474 -11.57 -12.27 18.60
CA ALA A 474 -10.72 -11.98 17.45
C ALA A 474 -11.14 -10.69 16.73
N LEU A 475 -10.15 -9.89 16.32
CA LEU A 475 -10.32 -8.69 15.50
C LEU A 475 -9.62 -8.92 14.16
N ILE A 476 -10.40 -8.92 13.09
CA ILE A 476 -9.91 -9.09 11.72
C ILE A 476 -9.91 -7.72 11.05
N ILE A 477 -8.81 -7.36 10.40
CA ILE A 477 -8.68 -6.08 9.71
C ILE A 477 -8.19 -6.35 8.29
N ASP A 478 -9.04 -5.97 7.34
CA ASP A 478 -8.77 -6.18 5.91
C ASP A 478 -8.03 -4.96 5.36
N GLU A 479 -6.76 -5.12 5.00
CA GLU A 479 -5.90 -4.11 4.39
C GLU A 479 -5.84 -2.76 5.16
N PRO A 480 -5.49 -2.74 6.47
CA PRO A 480 -5.57 -1.53 7.31
C PRO A 480 -4.65 -0.40 6.87
N THR A 481 -3.66 -0.68 6.04
CA THR A 481 -2.59 0.25 5.67
C THR A 481 -2.61 0.64 4.19
N THR A 482 -3.56 0.13 3.42
CA THR A 482 -3.68 0.44 1.99
C THR A 482 -4.03 1.91 1.76
N GLY A 483 -3.29 2.59 0.86
CA GLY A 483 -3.47 4.01 0.56
C GLY A 483 -3.01 4.96 1.68
N GLN A 484 -2.24 4.45 2.67
CA GLN A 484 -1.65 5.24 3.74
C GLN A 484 -0.15 5.43 3.53
N ASP A 485 0.37 6.57 3.94
CA ASP A 485 1.82 6.74 3.97
C ASP A 485 2.49 5.84 5.01
N PRO A 486 3.79 5.55 4.88
CA PRO A 486 4.49 4.60 5.75
C PRO A 486 4.38 4.91 7.25
N ALA A 487 4.41 6.19 7.64
CA ALA A 487 4.33 6.60 9.04
C ALA A 487 2.94 6.30 9.64
N HIS A 488 1.86 6.60 8.89
CA HIS A 488 0.50 6.26 9.31
C HIS A 488 0.28 4.74 9.35
N ALA A 489 0.80 4.01 8.36
CA ALA A 489 0.73 2.55 8.33
C ALA A 489 1.41 1.92 9.55
N TRP A 490 2.60 2.41 9.91
CA TRP A 490 3.31 1.99 11.12
C TRP A 490 2.52 2.30 12.40
N ALA A 491 1.98 3.52 12.51
CA ALA A 491 1.17 3.93 13.67
C ALA A 491 -0.09 3.07 13.86
N ILE A 492 -0.75 2.64 12.76
CA ILE A 492 -1.90 1.72 12.84
C ILE A 492 -1.46 0.35 13.34
N MET A 493 -0.35 -0.20 12.86
CA MET A 493 0.13 -1.51 13.30
C MET A 493 0.57 -1.48 14.77
N THR A 494 1.23 -0.40 15.22
CA THR A 494 1.56 -0.19 16.64
C THR A 494 0.30 -0.17 17.49
N LEU A 495 -0.71 0.58 17.06
CA LEU A 495 -2.00 0.65 17.74
C LEU A 495 -2.68 -0.72 17.88
N LEU A 496 -2.63 -1.54 16.83
CA LEU A 496 -3.18 -2.91 16.86
C LEU A 496 -2.41 -3.82 17.81
N GLN A 497 -1.09 -3.66 17.90
CA GLN A 497 -0.25 -4.35 18.86
C GLN A 497 -0.61 -3.95 20.29
N GLU A 498 -0.78 -2.66 20.56
CA GLU A 498 -1.20 -2.14 21.87
C GLU A 498 -2.62 -2.64 22.24
N LEU A 499 -3.57 -2.68 21.29
CA LEU A 499 -4.90 -3.26 21.51
C LEU A 499 -4.82 -4.74 21.89
N ARG A 500 -3.97 -5.53 21.23
CA ARG A 500 -3.70 -6.92 21.57
C ARG A 500 -3.17 -7.03 23.00
N ASP A 501 -2.14 -6.26 23.33
CA ASP A 501 -1.42 -6.36 24.59
C ASP A 501 -2.28 -5.90 25.78
N GLN A 502 -3.08 -4.84 25.60
CA GLN A 502 -3.91 -4.28 26.65
C GLN A 502 -5.21 -5.07 26.89
N PHE A 503 -5.85 -5.54 25.81
CA PHE A 503 -7.17 -6.17 25.91
C PHE A 503 -7.15 -7.68 25.70
N GLY A 504 -6.01 -8.29 25.35
CA GLY A 504 -5.87 -9.73 25.07
C GLY A 504 -6.62 -10.17 23.81
N ILE A 505 -6.90 -9.26 22.89
CA ILE A 505 -7.61 -9.53 21.64
C ILE A 505 -6.66 -10.23 20.67
N THR A 506 -7.12 -11.31 20.02
CA THR A 506 -6.38 -11.90 18.89
C THR A 506 -6.56 -11.02 17.66
N VAL A 507 -5.46 -10.56 17.07
CA VAL A 507 -5.48 -9.68 15.90
C VAL A 507 -5.08 -10.45 14.65
N ILE A 508 -5.90 -10.39 13.60
CA ILE A 508 -5.64 -11.00 12.30
C ILE A 508 -5.69 -9.89 11.24
N VAL A 509 -4.54 -9.56 10.65
CA VAL A 509 -4.48 -8.57 9.57
C VAL A 509 -4.32 -9.25 8.22
N ILE A 510 -5.05 -8.77 7.22
CA ILE A 510 -4.77 -9.08 5.82
C ILE A 510 -3.94 -7.92 5.30
N THR A 511 -2.78 -8.20 4.71
CA THR A 511 -1.90 -7.12 4.25
C THR A 511 -0.99 -7.54 3.09
N HIS A 512 -0.64 -6.57 2.25
CA HIS A 512 0.41 -6.65 1.23
C HIS A 512 1.71 -5.96 1.68
N ALA A 513 1.77 -5.40 2.90
CA ALA A 513 2.94 -4.73 3.45
C ALA A 513 3.83 -5.72 4.21
N MET A 514 4.74 -6.39 3.51
CA MET A 514 5.58 -7.45 4.08
C MET A 514 6.51 -6.95 5.19
N THR A 515 7.04 -5.74 5.07
CA THR A 515 7.84 -5.10 6.14
C THR A 515 7.04 -4.94 7.42
N LEU A 516 5.74 -4.57 7.34
CA LEU A 516 4.89 -4.47 8.52
C LEU A 516 4.56 -5.86 9.10
N ALA A 517 4.24 -6.84 8.26
CA ALA A 517 4.01 -8.21 8.71
C ALA A 517 5.25 -8.80 9.40
N ALA A 518 6.46 -8.51 8.89
CA ALA A 518 7.72 -8.95 9.45
C ALA A 518 8.02 -8.35 10.83
N ASN A 519 7.65 -7.08 11.06
CA ASN A 519 7.98 -6.34 12.29
C ASN A 519 6.95 -6.51 13.41
N PHE A 520 5.66 -6.71 13.08
CA PHE A 520 4.58 -6.67 14.07
C PHE A 520 3.94 -8.01 14.36
N CYS A 521 3.97 -8.95 13.40
CA CYS A 521 3.22 -10.18 13.54
C CYS A 521 4.05 -11.31 14.16
N ASP A 522 3.42 -12.10 15.04
CA ASP A 522 4.01 -13.29 15.63
C ASP A 522 3.99 -14.47 14.63
N ARG A 523 3.03 -14.44 13.71
CA ARG A 523 2.76 -15.52 12.74
C ARG A 523 2.33 -14.96 11.40
N VAL A 524 2.80 -15.57 10.32
CA VAL A 524 2.45 -15.21 8.95
C VAL A 524 1.89 -16.43 8.22
N ILE A 525 0.74 -16.26 7.59
CA ILE A 525 0.03 -17.28 6.82
C ILE A 525 -0.02 -16.82 5.38
N ALA A 526 0.64 -17.55 4.48
CA ALA A 526 0.61 -17.28 3.05
C ALA A 526 -0.45 -18.13 2.37
N LEU A 527 -1.39 -17.49 1.67
CA LEU A 527 -2.42 -18.12 0.87
C LEU A 527 -2.07 -18.07 -0.62
N CYS A 528 -2.26 -19.21 -1.29
CA CYS A 528 -2.14 -19.33 -2.74
C CYS A 528 -3.32 -20.11 -3.30
N GLN A 529 -4.04 -19.57 -4.29
CA GLN A 529 -5.15 -20.23 -5.00
C GLN A 529 -6.19 -20.92 -4.10
N GLY A 530 -6.47 -20.32 -2.93
CA GLY A 530 -7.44 -20.80 -1.96
C GLY A 530 -6.92 -21.83 -0.96
N GLU A 531 -5.63 -22.12 -0.97
CA GLU A 531 -4.97 -23.06 -0.06
C GLU A 531 -3.94 -22.35 0.82
N VAL A 532 -3.64 -22.93 2.00
CA VAL A 532 -2.55 -22.47 2.86
C VAL A 532 -1.24 -23.00 2.31
N LEU A 533 -0.39 -22.09 1.82
CA LEU A 533 0.92 -22.42 1.26
C LEU A 533 1.98 -22.52 2.35
N LEU A 534 2.00 -21.53 3.26
CA LEU A 534 2.94 -21.44 4.38
C LEU A 534 2.20 -20.95 5.62
N ASP A 535 2.61 -21.42 6.78
CA ASP A 535 2.07 -21.07 8.08
C ASP A 535 3.14 -21.25 9.16
N ALA A 536 3.81 -20.17 9.56
CA ALA A 536 4.94 -20.20 10.48
C ALA A 536 5.26 -18.77 11.02
N PRO A 537 6.22 -18.61 11.95
CA PRO A 537 6.75 -17.30 12.31
C PRO A 537 7.32 -16.56 11.09
N PRO A 538 7.29 -15.20 11.10
CA PRO A 538 7.68 -14.38 9.94
C PRO A 538 9.03 -14.77 9.32
N ARG A 539 10.04 -15.01 10.16
CA ARG A 539 11.40 -15.37 9.71
C ARG A 539 11.43 -16.67 8.92
N GLU A 540 10.66 -17.66 9.33
CA GLU A 540 10.60 -18.95 8.66
C GLU A 540 9.82 -18.85 7.33
N VAL A 541 8.75 -18.06 7.30
CA VAL A 541 7.97 -17.81 6.07
C VAL A 541 8.82 -17.05 5.06
N PHE A 542 9.43 -15.93 5.46
CA PHE A 542 10.20 -15.09 4.55
C PHE A 542 11.54 -15.71 4.12
N ALA A 543 12.04 -16.73 4.82
CA ALA A 543 13.17 -17.52 4.36
C ALA A 543 12.81 -18.46 3.17
N GLN A 544 11.53 -18.78 2.94
CA GLN A 544 11.07 -19.69 1.88
C GLN A 544 10.72 -18.93 0.59
N ARG A 545 11.70 -18.21 0.03
CA ARG A 545 11.52 -17.33 -1.13
C ARG A 545 10.87 -18.04 -2.33
N GLU A 546 11.29 -19.26 -2.65
CA GLU A 546 10.78 -20.01 -3.80
C GLU A 546 9.28 -20.29 -3.68
N LYS A 547 8.83 -20.69 -2.48
CA LYS A 547 7.40 -20.90 -2.22
C LYS A 547 6.62 -19.58 -2.23
N LEU A 548 7.16 -18.51 -1.64
CA LEU A 548 6.52 -17.20 -1.67
C LEU A 548 6.35 -16.67 -3.09
N ALA A 549 7.26 -16.99 -4.00
CA ALA A 549 7.15 -16.64 -5.41
C ALA A 549 5.90 -17.24 -6.08
N GLU A 550 5.39 -18.40 -5.62
CA GLU A 550 4.15 -19.02 -6.13
C GLU A 550 2.91 -18.14 -5.87
N THR A 551 2.96 -17.32 -4.82
CA THR A 551 1.91 -16.36 -4.47
C THR A 551 2.33 -14.91 -4.74
N PHE A 552 3.39 -14.70 -5.53
CA PHE A 552 3.93 -13.39 -5.94
C PHE A 552 4.24 -12.45 -4.78
N VAL A 553 4.52 -12.98 -3.61
CA VAL A 553 4.92 -12.22 -2.44
C VAL A 553 6.44 -12.15 -2.37
N LYS A 554 6.97 -10.94 -2.21
CA LYS A 554 8.40 -10.69 -2.02
C LYS A 554 8.67 -10.39 -0.52
N PRO A 555 9.65 -11.06 0.13
CA PRO A 555 10.07 -10.68 1.48
C PRO A 555 10.54 -9.22 1.58
N PRO A 556 10.72 -8.63 2.79
CA PRO A 556 11.36 -7.33 2.96
C PRO A 556 12.70 -7.24 2.23
N SER A 557 13.06 -6.06 1.73
CA SER A 557 14.23 -5.89 0.85
C SER A 557 15.56 -6.33 1.52
N VAL A 558 15.72 -6.02 2.82
CA VAL A 558 16.90 -6.47 3.59
C VAL A 558 16.93 -7.99 3.79
N THR A 559 15.75 -8.62 3.90
CA THR A 559 15.63 -10.09 3.96
C THR A 559 16.06 -10.72 2.64
N GLN A 560 15.58 -10.16 1.51
CA GLN A 560 15.97 -10.63 0.18
C GLN A 560 17.47 -10.49 -0.05
N LEU A 561 18.06 -9.33 0.30
CA LEU A 561 19.50 -9.08 0.20
C LEU A 561 20.29 -10.14 0.98
N ALA A 562 19.90 -10.40 2.23
CA ALA A 562 20.57 -11.37 3.08
C ALA A 562 20.50 -12.79 2.50
N LEU A 563 19.33 -13.22 2.02
CA LEU A 563 19.16 -14.53 1.37
C LEU A 563 20.03 -14.69 0.12
N GLU A 564 20.10 -13.67 -0.75
CA GLU A 564 20.96 -13.66 -1.94
C GLU A 564 22.46 -13.70 -1.61
N LEU A 565 22.84 -13.23 -0.43
CA LEU A 565 24.21 -13.30 0.09
C LEU A 565 24.47 -14.56 0.91
N GLY A 566 23.51 -15.50 0.99
CA GLY A 566 23.64 -16.75 1.74
C GLY A 566 23.69 -16.56 3.26
N ILE A 567 23.04 -15.51 3.78
CA ILE A 567 22.94 -15.22 5.22
C ILE A 567 21.69 -15.90 5.78
N HIS A 568 21.88 -16.80 6.73
CA HIS A 568 20.85 -17.52 7.46
C HIS A 568 21.14 -17.53 8.96
N PRO A 569 20.11 -17.32 9.85
CA PRO A 569 18.75 -16.89 9.51
C PRO A 569 18.72 -15.48 8.91
N PRO A 570 17.78 -15.18 7.99
CA PRO A 570 17.71 -13.85 7.38
C PRO A 570 17.14 -12.80 8.37
N PRO A 571 17.59 -11.53 8.31
CA PRO A 571 17.01 -10.44 9.08
C PRO A 571 15.60 -10.12 8.60
N LEU A 572 14.76 -9.58 9.47
CA LEU A 572 13.40 -9.14 9.17
C LEU A 572 13.29 -7.62 8.96
N ASN A 573 14.27 -6.86 9.45
CA ASN A 573 14.31 -5.40 9.38
C ASN A 573 15.76 -4.90 9.29
N VAL A 574 15.89 -3.57 9.12
CA VAL A 574 17.19 -2.91 8.95
C VAL A 574 18.07 -3.04 10.20
N ASP A 575 17.48 -2.97 11.41
CA ASP A 575 18.24 -3.06 12.66
C ASP A 575 18.90 -4.43 12.83
N GLU A 576 18.14 -5.49 12.55
CA GLU A 576 18.68 -6.86 12.55
C GLU A 576 19.71 -7.07 11.44
N ALA A 577 19.43 -6.51 10.25
CA ALA A 577 20.36 -6.60 9.13
C ALA A 577 21.69 -5.92 9.47
N GLU A 578 21.65 -4.72 10.03
CA GLU A 578 22.84 -3.99 10.48
C GLU A 578 23.66 -4.81 11.49
N ALA A 579 23.01 -5.37 12.50
CA ALA A 579 23.67 -6.19 13.51
C ALA A 579 24.34 -7.43 12.92
N ILE A 580 23.62 -8.19 12.07
CA ILE A 580 24.14 -9.40 11.40
C ILE A 580 25.32 -9.07 10.47
N PHE A 581 25.19 -7.98 9.70
CA PHE A 581 26.27 -7.58 8.80
C PHE A 581 27.51 -7.11 9.57
N LYS A 582 27.37 -6.34 10.66
CA LYS A 582 28.49 -5.95 11.52
C LYS A 582 29.21 -7.15 12.12
N GLU A 583 28.47 -8.11 12.66
CA GLU A 583 29.03 -9.33 13.23
C GLU A 583 29.77 -10.15 12.17
N ARG A 584 29.17 -10.35 10.99
CA ARG A 584 29.76 -11.17 9.92
C ARG A 584 30.98 -10.53 9.28
N PHE A 585 31.06 -9.21 9.27
CA PHE A 585 32.20 -8.47 8.74
C PHE A 585 33.25 -8.09 9.79
N GLN A 586 33.03 -8.45 11.07
CA GLN A 586 33.96 -8.21 12.20
C GLN A 586 34.35 -6.73 12.37
N ILE A 587 33.39 -5.86 12.48
CA ILE A 587 33.59 -4.44 12.78
C ILE A 587 32.94 -4.09 14.14
#